data_b4bed996ec8a22f401c2f7b8567e547d
#
_entry.id   b4bed996ec8a22f401c2f7b8567e547d
#
_cell.length_a   1.000
_cell.length_b   1.000
_cell.length_c   1.000
_cell.angle_alpha   90.00
_cell.angle_beta   90.00
_cell.angle_gamma   90.00
#
_symmetry.space_group_name_H-M   'P 1'
#
loop_
_entity.id
_entity.type
_entity.pdbx_description
1 polymer ?
#
loop_
_entity_poly.entity_id
_entity_poly.type
_entity_poly.pdbx_seq_one_letter_code
_entity_poly.pdbx_strand_id
1 'polypeptide(L)'
;MLTTIASSKAPERFAYGIDVPVGGSVMLVEDGSAVVADRDGITVLTTNVPWAVDANGAAVPTRYEVDGTQLVQVVEHTARDVAYPVVADPTYWWGGKTWIPANKVSISQTASILYALIPGFVGPVALYNVGLGLCNQAGKGIWVYWTWAGHIWCTGP
;
A
#
# COMPACT_ATOMS: atom_id res chain seq x y z
N MET A 1 -4.44 5.59 -5.22
CA MET A 1 -5.39 6.75 -5.28
C MET A 1 -4.63 7.89 -5.89
N LEU A 2 -5.08 8.41 -7.04
CA LEU A 2 -4.43 9.54 -7.73
C LEU A 2 -4.89 10.85 -7.11
N THR A 3 -3.94 11.71 -6.76
CA THR A 3 -4.22 13.09 -6.34
C THR A 3 -4.02 14.01 -7.53
N THR A 4 -5.06 14.77 -7.87
CA THR A 4 -4.98 15.77 -8.94
C THR A 4 -4.93 17.16 -8.34
N ILE A 5 -3.87 17.88 -8.62
CA ILE A 5 -3.61 19.25 -8.16
C ILE A 5 -3.97 20.19 -9.32
N ALA A 6 -5.09 20.87 -9.21
CA ALA A 6 -5.66 21.63 -10.33
C ALA A 6 -5.02 23.00 -10.55
N SER A 7 -4.36 23.57 -9.56
CA SER A 7 -3.78 24.91 -9.65
C SER A 7 -2.72 25.16 -8.57
N SER A 8 -1.94 26.24 -8.72
CA SER A 8 -0.95 26.68 -7.74
C SER A 8 -1.52 27.11 -6.38
N LYS A 9 -2.85 27.25 -6.27
CA LYS A 9 -3.51 27.60 -5.00
C LYS A 9 -3.81 26.37 -4.12
N ALA A 10 -3.64 25.15 -4.65
CA ALA A 10 -3.82 23.93 -3.89
C ALA A 10 -2.73 23.78 -2.81
N PRO A 11 -2.98 23.05 -1.72
CA PRO A 11 -1.93 22.76 -0.76
C PRO A 11 -0.82 21.91 -1.38
N GLU A 12 0.39 22.00 -0.83
CA GLU A 12 1.52 21.14 -1.24
C GLU A 12 1.58 19.84 -0.42
N ARG A 13 0.82 19.74 0.66
CA ARG A 13 0.85 18.62 1.61
C ARG A 13 -0.44 17.83 1.54
N PHE A 14 -0.33 16.55 1.27
CA PHE A 14 -1.45 15.61 1.14
C PHE A 14 -1.26 14.47 2.14
N ALA A 15 -2.10 14.45 3.18
CA ALA A 15 -2.06 13.41 4.19
C ALA A 15 -2.89 12.19 3.77
N TYR A 16 -2.31 11.01 3.89
CA TYR A 16 -2.96 9.75 3.62
C TYR A 16 -3.11 8.93 4.90
N GLY A 17 -4.33 8.52 5.18
CA GLY A 17 -4.58 7.57 6.26
C GLY A 17 -4.02 6.21 5.90
N ILE A 18 -3.05 5.73 6.68
CA ILE A 18 -2.54 4.38 6.58
C ILE A 18 -3.11 3.57 7.74
N ASP A 19 -3.53 2.34 7.44
CA ASP A 19 -4.00 1.40 8.46
C ASP A 19 -2.79 0.80 9.17
N VAL A 20 -2.34 1.46 10.23
CA VAL A 20 -1.20 1.03 11.04
C VAL A 20 -1.71 0.06 12.11
N PRO A 21 -1.16 -1.16 12.23
CA PRO A 21 -1.51 -2.08 13.30
C PRO A 21 -1.31 -1.46 14.69
N VAL A 22 -2.07 -1.94 15.67
CA VAL A 22 -1.91 -1.47 17.06
C VAL A 22 -0.49 -1.70 17.55
N GLY A 23 0.17 -0.64 17.98
CA GLY A 23 1.58 -0.66 18.40
C GLY A 23 2.58 -0.67 17.24
N GLY A 24 2.12 -0.62 16.00
CA GLY A 24 2.96 -0.47 14.81
C GLY A 24 3.42 0.96 14.56
N SER A 25 4.26 1.14 13.56
CA SER A 25 4.85 2.42 13.18
C SER A 25 4.97 2.58 11.67
N VAL A 26 5.03 3.84 11.24
CA VAL A 26 5.37 4.22 9.86
C VAL A 26 6.79 4.77 9.86
N MET A 27 7.62 4.34 8.92
CA MET A 27 9.01 4.77 8.80
C MET A 27 9.34 5.07 7.34
N LEU A 28 10.19 6.08 7.12
CA LEU A 28 10.78 6.33 5.81
C LEU A 28 12.02 5.46 5.62
N VAL A 29 12.19 4.98 4.41
CA VAL A 29 13.39 4.25 3.97
C VAL A 29 14.33 5.21 3.24
N GLU A 30 15.61 4.84 3.17
CA GLU A 30 16.67 5.67 2.56
C GLU A 30 16.39 6.02 1.09
N ASP A 31 15.69 5.16 0.37
CA ASP A 31 15.29 5.39 -1.03
C ASP A 31 14.11 6.38 -1.18
N GLY A 32 13.53 6.85 -0.07
CA GLY A 32 12.38 7.74 -0.05
C GLY A 32 11.03 7.02 -0.05
N SER A 33 11.00 5.69 -0.05
CA SER A 33 9.79 4.91 0.19
C SER A 33 9.40 4.92 1.68
N ALA A 34 8.22 4.42 2.00
CA ALA A 34 7.79 4.26 3.38
C ALA A 34 7.39 2.81 3.67
N VAL A 35 7.67 2.36 4.89
CA VAL A 35 7.24 1.07 5.38
C VAL A 35 6.37 1.25 6.61
N VAL A 36 5.37 0.39 6.75
CA VAL A 36 4.61 0.21 7.98
C VAL A 36 5.05 -1.10 8.60
N ALA A 37 5.46 -1.04 9.85
CA ALA A 37 5.78 -2.23 10.63
C ALA A 37 4.76 -2.43 11.74
N ASP A 38 4.52 -3.67 12.11
CA ASP A 38 3.77 -4.00 13.31
C ASP A 38 4.60 -3.78 14.59
N ARG A 39 4.01 -4.08 15.74
CA ARG A 39 4.67 -3.96 17.05
C ARG A 39 5.93 -4.83 17.20
N ASP A 40 6.03 -5.92 16.43
CA ASP A 40 7.14 -6.85 16.46
C ASP A 40 8.24 -6.48 15.43
N GLY A 41 8.05 -5.34 14.73
CA GLY A 41 8.97 -4.84 13.70
C GLY A 41 8.83 -5.54 12.35
N ILE A 42 7.79 -6.35 12.16
CA ILE A 42 7.54 -7.03 10.89
C ILE A 42 6.88 -6.04 9.91
N THR A 43 7.49 -5.87 8.75
CA THR A 43 6.94 -5.02 7.70
C THR A 43 5.61 -5.59 7.20
N VAL A 44 4.54 -4.83 7.36
CA VAL A 44 3.18 -5.17 6.91
C VAL A 44 2.76 -4.40 5.66
N LEU A 45 3.46 -3.31 5.33
CA LEU A 45 3.21 -2.46 4.17
C LEU A 45 4.50 -1.80 3.72
N THR A 46 4.69 -1.71 2.41
CA THR A 46 5.74 -0.88 1.79
C THR A 46 5.08 -0.03 0.71
N THR A 47 5.40 1.27 0.67
CA THR A 47 5.04 2.14 -0.45
C THR A 47 6.19 2.19 -1.46
N ASN A 48 5.90 2.60 -2.68
CA ASN A 48 6.96 3.01 -3.60
C ASN A 48 7.46 4.42 -3.23
N VAL A 49 8.58 4.81 -3.84
CA VAL A 49 9.05 6.21 -3.85
C VAL A 49 7.94 7.09 -4.43
N PRO A 50 7.60 8.21 -3.79
CA PRO A 50 6.57 9.10 -4.30
C PRO A 50 6.94 9.69 -5.64
N TRP A 51 5.94 9.91 -6.49
CA TRP A 51 6.13 10.59 -7.75
C TRP A 51 5.04 11.63 -8.01
N ALA A 52 5.35 12.63 -8.80
CA ALA A 52 4.40 13.60 -9.31
C ALA A 52 4.85 14.07 -10.70
N VAL A 53 3.87 14.32 -11.57
CA VAL A 53 4.11 14.83 -12.92
C VAL A 53 3.15 15.97 -13.23
N ASP A 54 3.62 16.94 -13.97
CA ASP A 54 2.82 18.06 -14.44
C ASP A 54 2.04 17.72 -15.74
N ALA A 55 1.24 18.65 -16.24
CA ALA A 55 0.44 18.44 -17.44
C ALA A 55 1.29 18.20 -18.72
N ASN A 56 2.56 18.56 -18.72
CA ASN A 56 3.50 18.31 -19.81
C ASN A 56 4.25 16.98 -19.65
N GLY A 57 4.00 16.25 -18.55
CA GLY A 57 4.73 15.01 -18.20
C GLY A 57 6.09 15.28 -17.55
N ALA A 58 6.41 16.52 -17.19
CA ALA A 58 7.62 16.84 -16.46
C ALA A 58 7.49 16.42 -14.98
N ALA A 59 8.58 15.86 -14.43
CA ALA A 59 8.61 15.46 -13.03
C ALA A 59 8.53 16.69 -12.12
N VAL A 60 7.62 16.61 -11.12
CA VAL A 60 7.49 17.61 -10.05
C VAL A 60 8.14 17.04 -8.78
N PRO A 61 9.05 17.78 -8.14
CA PRO A 61 9.70 17.30 -6.91
C PRO A 61 8.68 16.92 -5.86
N THR A 62 8.85 15.74 -5.30
CA THR A 62 7.94 15.21 -4.27
C THR A 62 8.68 14.30 -3.32
N ARG A 63 8.20 14.22 -2.07
CA ARG A 63 8.75 13.35 -1.03
C ARG A 63 7.67 12.93 -0.06
N TYR A 64 7.94 11.89 0.70
CA TYR A 64 7.14 11.53 1.87
C TYR A 64 7.69 12.18 3.14
N GLU A 65 6.77 12.46 4.05
CA GLU A 65 7.02 12.79 5.44
C GLU A 65 6.09 11.92 6.32
N VAL A 66 6.51 11.63 7.53
CA VAL A 66 5.69 10.88 8.50
C VAL A 66 5.23 11.84 9.58
N ASP A 67 3.92 11.88 9.82
CA ASP A 67 3.30 12.64 10.90
C ASP A 67 2.48 11.67 11.79
N GLY A 68 3.07 11.22 12.87
CA GLY A 68 2.50 10.17 13.71
C GLY A 68 2.30 8.86 12.93
N THR A 69 1.04 8.48 12.70
CA THR A 69 0.66 7.30 11.90
C THR A 69 0.19 7.67 10.49
N GLN A 70 0.34 8.93 10.09
CA GLN A 70 -0.03 9.38 8.75
C GLN A 70 1.20 9.47 7.85
N LEU A 71 1.03 9.07 6.60
CA LEU A 71 1.99 9.36 5.54
C LEU A 71 1.54 10.63 4.84
N VAL A 72 2.44 11.61 4.77
CA VAL A 72 2.19 12.88 4.08
C VAL A 72 3.05 12.92 2.83
N GLN A 73 2.44 13.07 1.66
CA GLN A 73 3.17 13.40 0.45
C GLN A 73 3.26 14.91 0.31
N VAL A 74 4.46 15.42 0.19
CA VAL A 74 4.73 16.82 -0.13
C VAL A 74 5.04 16.90 -1.62
N VAL A 75 4.29 17.73 -2.34
CA VAL A 75 4.46 17.95 -3.78
C VAL A 75 4.81 19.43 -3.98
N GLU A 76 6.01 19.73 -4.40
CA GLU A 76 6.53 21.11 -4.57
C GLU A 76 6.03 21.71 -5.90
N HIS A 77 4.71 21.75 -6.07
CA HIS A 77 4.09 22.17 -7.33
C HIS A 77 3.95 23.67 -7.51
N THR A 78 4.25 24.47 -6.47
CA THR A 78 4.21 25.96 -6.57
C THR A 78 5.45 26.57 -7.19
N ALA A 79 6.45 25.74 -7.53
CA ALA A 79 7.64 26.18 -8.24
C ALA A 79 7.29 26.82 -9.60
N ARG A 80 8.19 27.66 -10.11
CA ARG A 80 8.03 28.26 -11.43
C ARG A 80 8.02 27.16 -12.51
N ASP A 81 7.23 27.40 -13.55
CA ASP A 81 7.16 26.57 -14.76
C ASP A 81 6.47 25.21 -14.60
N VAL A 82 5.72 24.99 -13.51
CA VAL A 82 4.87 23.81 -13.37
C VAL A 82 3.55 24.00 -14.12
N ALA A 83 3.26 23.11 -15.05
CA ALA A 83 2.01 23.11 -15.81
C ALA A 83 0.91 22.33 -15.06
N TYR A 84 -0.28 22.92 -14.94
CA TYR A 84 -1.43 22.26 -14.27
C TYR A 84 -2.36 21.57 -15.27
N PRO A 85 -3.02 20.48 -14.88
CA PRO A 85 -2.98 19.85 -13.55
C PRO A 85 -1.68 19.08 -13.29
N VAL A 86 -1.24 19.03 -12.03
CA VAL A 86 -0.24 18.08 -11.57
C VAL A 86 -0.93 16.83 -11.08
N VAL A 87 -0.43 15.68 -11.46
CA VAL A 87 -0.89 14.38 -10.96
C VAL A 87 0.19 13.80 -10.06
N ALA A 88 -0.19 13.53 -8.83
CA ALA A 88 0.66 12.87 -7.85
C ALA A 88 -0.01 11.58 -7.39
N ASP A 89 0.79 10.57 -7.17
CA ASP A 89 0.28 9.30 -6.70
C ASP A 89 1.05 8.86 -5.45
N PRO A 90 0.38 8.78 -4.31
CA PRO A 90 0.78 7.85 -3.30
C PRO A 90 0.32 6.48 -3.78
N THR A 91 1.01 5.90 -4.74
CA THR A 91 0.63 4.57 -5.18
C THR A 91 0.86 3.61 -4.03
N TYR A 92 -0.20 3.22 -3.38
CA TYR A 92 -0.27 1.92 -2.74
C TYR A 92 -0.25 0.88 -3.86
N TRP A 93 0.92 0.70 -4.46
CA TRP A 93 1.13 -0.19 -5.61
C TRP A 93 1.10 -1.65 -5.22
N TRP A 94 1.05 -1.92 -3.94
CA TRP A 94 1.24 -3.27 -3.49
C TRP A 94 0.01 -4.16 -3.67
N GLY A 95 -1.20 -3.65 -3.83
CA GLY A 95 -2.37 -4.49 -4.09
C GLY A 95 -3.51 -4.25 -3.11
N GLY A 96 -3.73 -5.15 -2.19
CA GLY A 96 -4.82 -5.06 -1.23
C GLY A 96 -4.67 -6.05 -0.08
N LYS A 97 -5.61 -5.98 0.84
CA LYS A 97 -5.77 -6.97 1.91
C LYS A 97 -7.23 -7.41 2.02
N THR A 98 -7.44 -8.64 2.45
CA THR A 98 -8.76 -9.16 2.77
C THR A 98 -8.70 -10.05 4.00
N TRP A 99 -9.78 -10.02 4.79
CA TRP A 99 -9.94 -10.93 5.90
C TRP A 99 -10.60 -12.22 5.45
N ILE A 100 -10.02 -13.34 5.84
CA ILE A 100 -10.58 -14.67 5.60
C ILE A 100 -10.88 -15.31 6.93
N PRO A 101 -12.16 -15.52 7.28
CA PRO A 101 -12.55 -16.13 8.54
C PRO A 101 -12.09 -17.58 8.63
N ALA A 102 -11.85 -18.08 9.83
CA ALA A 102 -11.24 -19.38 10.10
C ALA A 102 -11.91 -20.54 9.35
N ASN A 103 -13.24 -20.53 9.24
CA ASN A 103 -14.02 -21.57 8.56
C ASN A 103 -13.88 -21.54 7.01
N LYS A 104 -13.22 -20.52 6.46
CA LYS A 104 -12.93 -20.38 5.02
C LYS A 104 -11.43 -20.40 4.69
N VAL A 105 -10.59 -20.65 5.69
CA VAL A 105 -9.14 -20.75 5.47
C VAL A 105 -8.83 -22.13 4.89
N SER A 106 -9.02 -22.25 3.59
CA SER A 106 -8.57 -23.39 2.80
C SER A 106 -8.00 -22.86 1.48
N ILE A 107 -7.12 -23.59 0.82
CA ILE A 107 -6.51 -23.16 -0.43
C ILE A 107 -7.58 -22.82 -1.47
N SER A 108 -8.58 -23.68 -1.65
CA SER A 108 -9.63 -23.49 -2.65
C SER A 108 -10.54 -22.31 -2.36
N GLN A 109 -10.96 -22.13 -1.11
CA GLN A 109 -11.85 -21.02 -0.72
C GLN A 109 -11.12 -19.68 -0.72
N THR A 110 -9.87 -19.65 -0.23
CA THR A 110 -9.01 -18.47 -0.29
C THR A 110 -8.72 -18.07 -1.74
N ALA A 111 -8.42 -19.04 -2.61
CA ALA A 111 -8.24 -18.80 -4.02
C ALA A 111 -9.48 -18.18 -4.68
N SER A 112 -10.67 -18.71 -4.39
CA SER A 112 -11.92 -18.17 -4.93
C SER A 112 -12.17 -16.72 -4.53
N ILE A 113 -11.86 -16.36 -3.29
CA ILE A 113 -11.96 -14.98 -2.80
C ILE A 113 -10.96 -14.07 -3.53
N LEU A 114 -9.72 -14.52 -3.66
CA LEU A 114 -8.66 -13.74 -4.31
C LEU A 114 -8.88 -13.60 -5.82
N TYR A 115 -9.45 -14.60 -6.50
CA TYR A 115 -9.86 -14.48 -7.90
C TYR A 115 -10.85 -13.34 -8.13
N ALA A 116 -11.74 -13.12 -7.17
CA ALA A 116 -12.71 -12.02 -7.28
C ALA A 116 -12.10 -10.64 -7.04
N LEU A 117 -10.97 -10.58 -6.31
CA LEU A 117 -10.38 -9.32 -5.86
C LEU A 117 -9.14 -8.89 -6.66
N ILE A 118 -8.41 -9.85 -7.24
CA ILE A 118 -7.12 -9.57 -7.89
C ILE A 118 -7.21 -9.89 -9.38
N PRO A 119 -7.22 -8.88 -10.26
CA PRO A 119 -7.11 -9.12 -11.69
C PRO A 119 -5.83 -9.87 -12.05
N GLY A 120 -5.98 -10.99 -12.79
CA GLY A 120 -4.82 -11.80 -13.20
C GLY A 120 -4.22 -12.72 -12.14
N PHE A 121 -4.94 -12.98 -11.05
CA PHE A 121 -4.51 -13.94 -10.03
C PHE A 121 -4.26 -15.34 -10.64
N VAL A 122 -3.06 -15.89 -10.44
CA VAL A 122 -2.63 -17.16 -11.06
C VAL A 122 -3.00 -18.41 -10.26
N GLY A 123 -3.89 -18.28 -9.28
CA GLY A 123 -4.54 -19.41 -8.63
C GLY A 123 -3.81 -20.09 -7.48
N PRO A 124 -4.14 -21.36 -7.19
CA PRO A 124 -3.76 -22.04 -5.95
C PRO A 124 -2.26 -22.13 -5.67
N VAL A 125 -1.42 -22.16 -6.72
CA VAL A 125 0.03 -22.32 -6.58
C VAL A 125 0.67 -21.21 -5.76
N ALA A 126 0.20 -19.98 -5.94
CA ALA A 126 0.69 -18.84 -5.15
C ALA A 126 0.36 -18.99 -3.65
N LEU A 127 -0.76 -19.62 -3.31
CA LEU A 127 -1.20 -19.83 -1.94
C LEU A 127 -0.47 -20.96 -1.21
N TYR A 128 0.01 -21.98 -1.93
CA TYR A 128 0.83 -23.03 -1.33
C TYR A 128 2.13 -22.46 -0.76
N ASN A 129 2.71 -21.46 -1.42
CA ASN A 129 3.95 -20.82 -0.98
C ASN A 129 3.75 -19.88 0.23
N VAL A 130 2.51 -19.50 0.52
CA VAL A 130 2.17 -18.56 1.61
C VAL A 130 2.02 -19.24 2.96
N GLY A 131 1.87 -20.57 3.00
CA GLY A 131 1.73 -21.30 4.24
C GLY A 131 0.47 -20.91 5.05
N LEU A 132 -0.70 -20.86 4.41
CA LEU A 132 -1.98 -20.44 5.03
C LEU A 132 -2.26 -21.06 6.39
N GLY A 133 -1.86 -22.33 6.59
CA GLY A 133 -2.00 -23.02 7.85
C GLY A 133 -1.17 -22.43 8.98
N LEU A 134 0.01 -21.89 8.66
CA LEU A 134 0.87 -21.23 9.63
C LEU A 134 0.30 -19.87 10.07
N CYS A 135 -0.37 -19.18 9.16
CA CYS A 135 -1.03 -17.92 9.49
C CYS A 135 -2.28 -18.10 10.37
N ASN A 136 -2.97 -19.23 10.26
CA ASN A 136 -4.20 -19.53 11.01
C ASN A 136 -3.95 -20.36 12.28
N GLN A 137 -2.77 -20.32 12.88
CA GLN A 137 -2.46 -21.11 14.09
C GLN A 137 -3.41 -20.82 15.26
N ALA A 138 -3.90 -19.59 15.38
CA ALA A 138 -4.87 -19.21 16.41
C ALA A 138 -6.32 -19.67 16.10
N GLY A 139 -6.60 -20.24 14.93
CA GLY A 139 -7.94 -20.68 14.52
C GLY A 139 -8.99 -19.57 14.44
N LYS A 140 -8.57 -18.31 14.34
CA LYS A 140 -9.46 -17.13 14.31
C LYS A 140 -9.71 -16.57 12.92
N GLY A 141 -8.94 -17.01 11.94
CA GLY A 141 -8.90 -16.47 10.58
C GLY A 141 -7.56 -15.85 10.26
N ILE A 142 -7.44 -15.30 9.07
CA ILE A 142 -6.19 -14.72 8.57
C ILE A 142 -6.44 -13.42 7.81
N TRP A 143 -5.48 -12.51 7.86
CA TRP A 143 -5.35 -11.46 6.88
C TRP A 143 -4.50 -11.96 5.72
N VAL A 144 -5.00 -11.83 4.50
CA VAL A 144 -4.24 -12.11 3.27
C VAL A 144 -3.97 -10.78 2.58
N TYR A 145 -2.72 -10.57 2.25
CA TYR A 145 -2.21 -9.41 1.55
C TYR A 145 -1.71 -9.84 0.17
N TRP A 146 -1.85 -8.98 -0.80
CA TRP A 146 -1.29 -9.21 -2.13
C TRP A 146 -0.78 -7.93 -2.74
N THR A 147 0.20 -8.06 -3.65
CA THR A 147 0.66 -6.97 -4.50
C THR A 147 0.19 -7.18 -5.93
N TRP A 148 0.08 -6.12 -6.67
CA TRP A 148 -0.17 -6.21 -8.12
C TRP A 148 0.98 -6.89 -8.88
N ALA A 149 2.17 -6.94 -8.27
CA ALA A 149 3.32 -7.71 -8.78
C ALA A 149 3.22 -9.22 -8.52
N GLY A 150 2.11 -9.70 -7.91
CA GLY A 150 1.86 -11.13 -7.69
C GLY A 150 2.45 -11.70 -6.41
N HIS A 151 2.99 -10.88 -5.50
CA HIS A 151 3.39 -11.33 -4.18
C HIS A 151 2.17 -11.46 -3.28
N ILE A 152 2.08 -12.58 -2.56
CA ILE A 152 0.99 -12.85 -1.61
C ILE A 152 1.60 -13.32 -0.30
N TRP A 153 1.12 -12.80 0.81
CA TRP A 153 1.49 -13.26 2.15
C TRP A 153 0.29 -13.20 3.09
N CYS A 154 0.39 -13.82 4.24
CA CYS A 154 -0.66 -13.79 5.25
C CYS A 154 -0.11 -13.53 6.64
N THR A 155 -0.98 -13.02 7.51
CA THR A 155 -0.73 -12.89 8.94
C THR A 155 -1.92 -13.44 9.73
N GLY A 156 -1.67 -13.87 10.96
CA GLY A 156 -2.74 -14.11 11.92
C GLY A 156 -3.39 -12.79 12.39
N PRO A 157 -4.46 -12.88 13.17
CA PRO A 157 -5.11 -11.73 13.79
C PRO A 157 -4.24 -11.09 14.88
#